data_7fe5160e105cc73ae1eea6f6e111b2db
#
_entry.id   7fe5160e105cc73ae1eea6f6e111b2db
#
_cell.length_a   1.000
_cell.length_b   1.000
_cell.length_c   1.000
_cell.angle_alpha   90.00
_cell.angle_beta   90.00
_cell.angle_gamma   90.00
#
_symmetry.space_group_name_H-M   'P 1'
#
loop_
_entity.id
_entity.type
_entity.pdbx_description
1 polymer ?
#
loop_
_entity_poly.entity_id
_entity_poly.type
_entity_poly.pdbx_seq_one_letter_code
_entity_poly.pdbx_strand_id
1 'polypeptide(L)'
;MTRFLRYLFLLAMWFVLTADLSAQDTNEFQRIAKRIMDAYDTDNELQHTPDSSHLYGGAYLGASSNGRAMPSAYVTYLKDKLLLTSQLSVDFSELNTEKDVSTSFTSGSDRLTSTNVLTRYEKQDFSTRLDYQPNKGHIFSIGVLESFDHRRVDENTIKNGHEADGTLQESFYEEQRRSNRDLKLGGLMQYICDFERLGRLTTRLNLKYNYKPTTVASDTWAAHSDASLHHQQQTLYNFDPYAMIRLQSKTWNGFKFSLEEKYTLEDMRINDTETTFNYNTRSALSSLSAAYSHRWLALDATFRYEHFVNDIDDHRPTQNTKHYNDWMLTTRATVKWGDKNKFTLSLDRDIQRPTYTQLYPFVHIGSSIGVMVVGNTALAPSKSTQLKGSYTYSGSHWTHTHSLAYKHISDDISQVSSYDEVSQRSVKTWLNDARYRYLRYAAEGEMRYGVFTMTMGFHAQCLDYDGQNVSSDNAWSYSFKARPQIKLPHDWTLATVLLYTGRETHRYYYNQSNLYWSFRAVKQLDSWALYAFVQDILQPDQKQMLTNTDQTTTTLTRPNTRCLIVGCSYTF
;
A
#
# COMPACT_ATOMS: atom_id res chain seq x y z
N MET A 1 -23.02 1.22 19.08
CA MET A 1 -22.46 0.59 17.88
C MET A 1 -21.54 -0.59 18.25
N THR A 2 -20.55 -0.45 19.12
CA THR A 2 -19.63 -1.53 19.58
C THR A 2 -20.32 -2.75 20.22
N ARG A 3 -21.45 -2.59 20.89
CA ARG A 3 -22.21 -3.72 21.49
C ARG A 3 -22.96 -4.55 20.44
N PHE A 4 -23.49 -3.91 19.39
CA PHE A 4 -24.20 -4.59 18.30
C PHE A 4 -23.24 -5.45 17.46
N LEU A 5 -22.04 -4.93 17.15
CA LEU A 5 -20.96 -5.68 16.47
C LEU A 5 -20.50 -6.90 17.29
N ARG A 6 -20.41 -6.77 18.63
CA ARG A 6 -20.10 -7.92 19.51
C ARG A 6 -21.19 -9.01 19.46
N TYR A 7 -22.47 -8.63 19.40
CA TYR A 7 -23.57 -9.60 19.25
C TYR A 7 -23.59 -10.25 17.87
N LEU A 8 -23.28 -9.51 16.81
CA LEU A 8 -23.18 -10.06 15.45
C LEU A 8 -22.00 -11.04 15.35
N PHE A 9 -20.88 -10.74 15.99
CA PHE A 9 -19.72 -11.62 16.08
C PHE A 9 -20.02 -12.90 16.87
N LEU A 10 -20.69 -12.78 18.01
CA LEU A 10 -21.12 -13.94 18.79
C LEU A 10 -22.15 -14.78 18.05
N LEU A 11 -23.05 -14.16 17.29
CA LEU A 11 -24.03 -14.84 16.44
C LEU A 11 -23.35 -15.56 15.28
N ALA A 12 -22.38 -14.93 14.62
CA ALA A 12 -21.57 -15.55 13.57
C ALA A 12 -20.75 -16.73 14.13
N MET A 13 -20.12 -16.59 15.29
CA MET A 13 -19.44 -17.67 15.99
C MET A 13 -20.40 -18.79 16.41
N TRP A 14 -21.62 -18.47 16.86
CA TRP A 14 -22.61 -19.48 17.24
C TRP A 14 -23.10 -20.26 16.03
N PHE A 15 -23.32 -19.59 14.88
CA PHE A 15 -23.63 -20.27 13.61
C PHE A 15 -22.51 -21.18 13.13
N VAL A 16 -21.26 -20.76 13.31
CA VAL A 16 -20.06 -21.56 12.97
C VAL A 16 -19.97 -22.82 13.83
N LEU A 17 -20.34 -22.74 15.12
CA LEU A 17 -20.26 -23.86 16.05
C LEU A 17 -21.38 -24.92 15.90
N THR A 18 -22.45 -24.59 15.19
CA THR A 18 -23.63 -25.48 15.04
C THR A 18 -23.77 -26.12 13.65
N ALA A 19 -22.88 -25.79 12.71
CA ALA A 19 -22.95 -26.34 11.35
C ALA A 19 -22.11 -27.62 11.21
N ASP A 20 -22.79 -28.74 11.05
CA ASP A 20 -22.20 -30.05 10.69
C ASP A 20 -21.85 -30.04 9.18
N LEU A 21 -20.63 -29.64 8.83
CA LEU A 21 -20.20 -29.44 7.44
C LEU A 21 -18.89 -30.18 7.13
N SER A 22 -18.89 -30.90 6.03
CA SER A 22 -17.72 -31.60 5.51
C SER A 22 -16.71 -30.61 4.87
N ALA A 23 -15.43 -30.79 5.19
CA ALA A 23 -14.33 -30.00 4.66
C ALA A 23 -14.20 -30.15 3.14
N GLN A 24 -14.18 -29.07 2.41
CA GLN A 24 -13.77 -29.00 1.02
C GLN A 24 -12.59 -28.03 0.82
N ASP A 25 -11.80 -28.35 -0.17
CA ASP A 25 -10.49 -27.86 -0.59
C ASP A 25 -10.09 -26.42 -0.19
N THR A 26 -9.08 -26.31 0.69
CA THR A 26 -8.48 -25.07 1.21
C THR A 26 -7.96 -24.12 0.13
N ASN A 27 -7.60 -24.63 -1.06
CA ASN A 27 -7.11 -23.79 -2.16
C ASN A 27 -8.22 -22.97 -2.84
N GLU A 28 -9.41 -23.52 -2.92
CA GLU A 28 -10.56 -22.80 -3.52
C GLU A 28 -11.03 -21.69 -2.58
N PHE A 29 -10.93 -21.92 -1.30
CA PHE A 29 -11.31 -20.97 -0.27
C PHE A 29 -10.35 -19.77 -0.14
N GLN A 30 -9.03 -19.99 -0.08
CA GLN A 30 -8.05 -18.88 -0.12
C GLN A 30 -8.22 -18.04 -1.39
N ARG A 31 -8.66 -18.65 -2.48
CA ARG A 31 -8.99 -17.99 -3.74
C ARG A 31 -10.26 -17.14 -3.63
N ILE A 32 -11.27 -17.60 -2.89
CA ILE A 32 -12.52 -16.86 -2.65
C ILE A 32 -12.27 -15.70 -1.68
N ALA A 33 -11.59 -15.93 -0.55
CA ALA A 33 -11.24 -14.88 0.41
C ALA A 33 -10.38 -13.77 -0.22
N LYS A 34 -9.39 -14.16 -1.05
CA LYS A 34 -8.59 -13.21 -1.83
C LYS A 34 -9.46 -12.43 -2.83
N ARG A 35 -10.43 -13.08 -3.49
CA ARG A 35 -11.35 -12.43 -4.41
C ARG A 35 -12.28 -11.44 -3.72
N ILE A 36 -12.66 -11.67 -2.45
CA ILE A 36 -13.48 -10.74 -1.68
C ILE A 36 -12.67 -9.49 -1.34
N MET A 37 -11.41 -9.66 -0.91
CA MET A 37 -10.51 -8.55 -0.63
C MET A 37 -10.17 -7.76 -1.90
N ASP A 38 -9.90 -8.47 -3.00
CA ASP A 38 -9.61 -7.87 -4.31
C ASP A 38 -10.87 -7.25 -4.95
N ALA A 39 -12.08 -7.69 -4.59
CA ALA A 39 -13.34 -7.24 -5.20
C ALA A 39 -13.76 -5.82 -4.80
N TYR A 40 -13.18 -5.24 -3.75
CA TYR A 40 -13.34 -3.81 -3.47
C TYR A 40 -12.55 -2.93 -4.43
N ASP A 41 -11.46 -3.45 -5.01
CA ASP A 41 -10.58 -2.71 -5.90
C ASP A 41 -10.48 -3.27 -7.34
N THR A 42 -11.03 -4.46 -7.61
CA THR A 42 -10.90 -5.11 -8.92
C THR A 42 -12.22 -5.61 -9.49
N ASP A 43 -12.29 -5.66 -10.83
CA ASP A 43 -13.43 -6.12 -11.64
C ASP A 43 -13.61 -7.66 -11.64
N ASN A 44 -13.30 -8.36 -10.55
CA ASN A 44 -13.38 -9.81 -10.50
C ASN A 44 -14.85 -10.29 -10.47
N GLU A 45 -15.23 -10.90 -11.55
CA GLU A 45 -16.57 -11.45 -11.82
C GLU A 45 -16.72 -12.82 -11.18
N LEU A 46 -17.83 -13.02 -10.49
CA LEU A 46 -18.28 -14.35 -10.09
C LEU A 46 -18.84 -15.07 -11.32
N GLN A 47 -18.11 -16.04 -11.84
CA GLN A 47 -18.51 -16.69 -13.09
C GLN A 47 -19.48 -17.88 -12.93
N HIS A 48 -19.68 -18.42 -11.72
CA HIS A 48 -20.59 -19.55 -11.49
C HIS A 48 -21.12 -19.60 -10.06
N THR A 49 -22.45 -19.69 -9.91
CA THR A 49 -23.12 -20.15 -8.70
C THR A 49 -23.43 -21.64 -8.85
N PRO A 50 -22.97 -22.53 -7.95
CA PRO A 50 -23.39 -23.93 -7.94
C PRO A 50 -24.89 -24.08 -7.63
N ASP A 51 -25.51 -25.15 -8.14
CA ASP A 51 -26.94 -25.44 -7.95
C ASP A 51 -27.32 -25.93 -6.53
N SER A 52 -26.35 -26.06 -5.62
CA SER A 52 -26.55 -26.53 -4.24
C SER A 52 -26.21 -25.45 -3.21
N SER A 53 -26.87 -25.49 -2.04
CA SER A 53 -26.53 -24.59 -0.94
C SER A 53 -25.25 -25.06 -0.25
N HIS A 54 -24.30 -24.14 -0.11
CA HIS A 54 -23.03 -24.40 0.58
C HIS A 54 -22.74 -23.27 1.56
N LEU A 55 -22.26 -23.64 2.73
CA LEU A 55 -21.73 -22.72 3.72
C LEU A 55 -20.25 -23.05 3.90
N TYR A 56 -19.40 -22.05 3.66
CA TYR A 56 -17.97 -22.13 3.87
C TYR A 56 -17.56 -21.08 4.87
N GLY A 57 -16.61 -21.39 5.69
CA GLY A 57 -16.13 -20.40 6.62
C GLY A 57 -14.82 -20.80 7.27
N GLY A 58 -14.31 -19.89 8.06
CA GLY A 58 -13.13 -20.18 8.86
C GLY A 58 -12.84 -19.08 9.83
N ALA A 59 -12.05 -19.43 10.80
CA ALA A 59 -11.55 -18.52 11.80
C ALA A 59 -10.03 -18.69 11.92
N TYR A 60 -9.37 -17.59 12.26
CA TYR A 60 -7.95 -17.50 12.47
C TYR A 60 -7.68 -16.80 13.78
N LEU A 61 -6.75 -17.32 14.56
CA LEU A 61 -6.23 -16.69 15.76
C LEU A 61 -4.71 -16.78 15.76
N GLY A 62 -4.04 -15.64 15.80
CA GLY A 62 -2.60 -15.54 15.94
C GLY A 62 -2.23 -14.61 17.09
N ALA A 63 -1.14 -14.96 17.78
CA ALA A 63 -0.54 -14.11 18.80
C ALA A 63 0.98 -14.09 18.65
N SER A 64 1.61 -13.00 19.05
CA SER A 64 3.06 -12.86 18.97
C SER A 64 3.69 -12.49 20.30
N SER A 65 4.98 -12.80 20.43
CA SER A 65 5.77 -12.50 21.63
C SER A 65 5.96 -10.99 21.90
N ASN A 66 5.70 -10.14 20.92
CA ASN A 66 5.75 -8.67 21.05
C ASN A 66 4.35 -8.04 21.24
N GLY A 67 3.39 -8.78 21.76
CA GLY A 67 2.07 -8.25 22.13
C GLY A 67 1.07 -8.10 20.98
N ARG A 68 1.34 -8.68 19.81
CA ARG A 68 0.41 -8.67 18.69
C ARG A 68 -0.62 -9.78 18.81
N ALA A 69 -1.89 -9.48 18.54
CA ALA A 69 -2.98 -10.44 18.45
C ALA A 69 -3.80 -10.19 17.17
N MET A 70 -4.11 -11.25 16.43
CA MET A 70 -4.73 -11.15 15.11
C MET A 70 -5.89 -12.15 14.96
N PRO A 71 -7.04 -11.93 15.63
CA PRO A 71 -8.23 -12.72 15.36
C PRO A 71 -8.87 -12.30 14.03
N SER A 72 -9.30 -13.27 13.23
CA SER A 72 -10.13 -13.02 12.06
C SER A 72 -11.09 -14.17 11.81
N ALA A 73 -12.22 -13.85 11.17
CA ALA A 73 -13.21 -14.83 10.76
C ALA A 73 -13.85 -14.40 9.44
N TYR A 74 -14.28 -15.37 8.67
CA TYR A 74 -14.99 -15.15 7.44
C TYR A 74 -16.07 -16.21 7.25
N VAL A 75 -17.12 -15.86 6.51
CA VAL A 75 -18.18 -16.77 6.13
C VAL A 75 -18.61 -16.47 4.70
N THR A 76 -18.84 -17.52 3.92
CA THR A 76 -19.42 -17.46 2.60
C THR A 76 -20.62 -18.39 2.55
N TYR A 77 -21.77 -17.84 2.28
CA TYR A 77 -23.01 -18.58 2.11
C TYR A 77 -23.46 -18.48 0.66
N LEU A 78 -23.60 -19.64 0.04
CA LEU A 78 -24.06 -19.79 -1.33
C LEU A 78 -25.35 -20.60 -1.34
N LYS A 79 -26.39 -20.05 -1.88
CA LYS A 79 -27.67 -20.75 -2.08
C LYS A 79 -28.34 -20.28 -3.37
N ASP A 80 -28.62 -21.22 -4.27
CA ASP A 80 -29.29 -20.97 -5.54
C ASP A 80 -28.63 -19.81 -6.33
N LYS A 81 -29.22 -18.63 -6.26
CA LYS A 81 -28.87 -17.42 -6.99
C LYS A 81 -28.20 -16.37 -6.11
N LEU A 82 -27.94 -16.70 -4.85
CA LEU A 82 -27.47 -15.76 -3.84
C LEU A 82 -26.11 -16.20 -3.31
N LEU A 83 -25.15 -15.28 -3.30
CA LEU A 83 -23.85 -15.43 -2.66
C LEU A 83 -23.66 -14.29 -1.65
N LEU A 84 -23.58 -14.65 -0.38
CA LEU A 84 -23.22 -13.73 0.69
C LEU A 84 -21.80 -14.05 1.17
N THR A 85 -20.96 -13.04 1.25
CA THR A 85 -19.62 -13.15 1.81
C THR A 85 -19.42 -12.09 2.88
N SER A 86 -18.88 -12.48 4.04
CA SER A 86 -18.60 -11.58 5.14
C SER A 86 -17.26 -11.92 5.76
N GLN A 87 -16.50 -10.90 6.13
CA GLN A 87 -15.21 -11.04 6.79
C GLN A 87 -15.09 -10.01 7.91
N LEU A 88 -14.49 -10.44 9.02
CA LEU A 88 -14.05 -9.60 10.12
C LEU A 88 -12.59 -9.93 10.44
N SER A 89 -11.76 -8.93 10.56
CA SER A 89 -10.39 -9.07 11.05
C SER A 89 -10.08 -8.00 12.09
N VAL A 90 -9.28 -8.37 13.06
CA VAL A 90 -8.78 -7.46 14.09
C VAL A 90 -7.28 -7.66 14.22
N ASP A 91 -6.53 -6.58 14.37
CA ASP A 91 -5.08 -6.60 14.58
C ASP A 91 -4.75 -5.64 15.73
N PHE A 92 -4.17 -6.18 16.79
CA PHE A 92 -3.61 -5.42 17.90
C PHE A 92 -2.11 -5.61 17.88
N SER A 93 -1.36 -4.53 17.91
CA SER A 93 0.10 -4.63 17.98
C SER A 93 0.71 -3.49 18.81
N GLU A 94 1.84 -3.80 19.42
CA GLU A 94 2.70 -2.84 20.09
C GLU A 94 4.12 -2.97 19.53
N LEU A 95 4.71 -1.86 19.12
CA LEU A 95 6.04 -1.80 18.54
C LEU A 95 6.86 -0.73 19.25
N ASN A 96 7.99 -1.12 19.79
CA ASN A 96 9.01 -0.20 20.29
C ASN A 96 10.12 -0.03 19.25
N THR A 97 10.52 1.22 19.00
CA THR A 97 11.55 1.57 18.02
C THR A 97 12.46 2.62 18.63
N GLU A 98 13.77 2.36 18.61
CA GLU A 98 14.79 3.35 18.92
C GLU A 98 15.28 3.98 17.63
N LYS A 99 15.49 5.29 17.65
CA LYS A 99 15.94 6.04 16.50
C LYS A 99 16.95 7.09 16.92
N ASP A 100 18.14 7.01 16.35
CA ASP A 100 19.19 8.01 16.50
C ASP A 100 19.36 8.78 15.20
N VAL A 101 19.37 10.09 15.27
CA VAL A 101 19.59 11.00 14.14
C VAL A 101 20.77 11.88 14.44
N SER A 102 21.78 11.81 13.61
CA SER A 102 22.94 12.72 13.62
C SER A 102 22.88 13.61 12.39
N THR A 103 22.91 14.92 12.59
CA THR A 103 22.95 15.91 11.51
C THR A 103 24.20 16.74 11.66
N SER A 104 25.07 16.71 10.64
CA SER A 104 26.28 17.54 10.55
C SER A 104 26.04 18.63 9.51
N PHE A 105 26.32 19.88 9.87
CA PHE A 105 26.16 21.04 9.00
C PHE A 105 27.53 21.44 8.40
N THR A 106 27.49 22.09 7.24
CA THR A 106 28.70 22.62 6.59
C THR A 106 29.40 23.71 7.41
N SER A 107 28.66 24.35 8.34
CA SER A 107 29.20 25.28 9.34
C SER A 107 30.13 24.62 10.37
N GLY A 108 30.15 23.28 10.41
CA GLY A 108 30.92 22.50 11.41
C GLY A 108 30.12 22.18 12.68
N SER A 109 28.92 22.72 12.84
CA SER A 109 28.03 22.36 13.97
C SER A 109 27.35 21.00 13.76
N ASP A 110 27.04 20.34 14.88
CA ASP A 110 26.37 19.02 14.90
C ASP A 110 25.11 19.03 15.72
N ARG A 111 24.15 18.20 15.34
CA ARG A 111 22.95 17.92 16.14
C ARG A 111 22.77 16.42 16.31
N LEU A 112 22.65 15.96 17.53
CA LEU A 112 22.33 14.59 17.88
C LEU A 112 20.91 14.53 18.44
N THR A 113 20.11 13.62 17.93
CA THR A 113 18.75 13.37 18.40
C THR A 113 18.59 11.88 18.67
N SER A 114 18.24 11.52 19.90
CA SER A 114 17.88 10.15 20.26
C SER A 114 16.41 10.10 20.62
N THR A 115 15.68 9.20 20.00
CA THR A 115 14.23 9.08 20.13
C THR A 115 13.84 7.65 20.44
N ASN A 116 13.00 7.47 21.46
CA ASN A 116 12.33 6.21 21.74
C ASN A 116 10.85 6.34 21.36
N VAL A 117 10.37 5.48 20.49
CA VAL A 117 9.01 5.53 19.92
C VAL A 117 8.26 4.26 20.29
N LEU A 118 7.21 4.39 21.09
CA LEU A 118 6.26 3.33 21.38
C LEU A 118 5.01 3.54 20.52
N THR A 119 4.75 2.61 19.62
CA THR A 119 3.56 2.64 18.77
C THR A 119 2.61 1.53 19.19
N ARG A 120 1.38 1.90 19.55
CA ARG A 120 0.26 0.98 19.75
C ARG A 120 -0.72 1.13 18.61
N TYR A 121 -1.12 -0.01 18.08
CA TYR A 121 -1.95 -0.09 16.89
C TYR A 121 -3.13 -1.03 17.13
N GLU A 122 -4.31 -0.57 16.79
CA GLU A 122 -5.54 -1.34 16.79
C GLU A 122 -6.22 -1.13 15.45
N LYS A 123 -6.45 -2.20 14.72
CA LYS A 123 -7.16 -2.18 13.45
C LYS A 123 -8.31 -3.17 13.47
N GLN A 124 -9.47 -2.75 12.97
CA GLN A 124 -10.64 -3.59 12.78
C GLN A 124 -11.14 -3.38 11.36
N ASP A 125 -11.24 -4.45 10.58
CA ASP A 125 -11.81 -4.42 9.25
C ASP A 125 -13.02 -5.33 9.22
N PHE A 126 -14.14 -4.81 8.77
CA PHE A 126 -15.35 -5.56 8.47
C PHE A 126 -15.76 -5.32 7.02
N SER A 127 -16.07 -6.39 6.30
CA SER A 127 -16.64 -6.29 4.97
C SER A 127 -17.71 -7.33 4.76
N THR A 128 -18.76 -6.95 4.04
CA THR A 128 -19.82 -7.86 3.60
C THR A 128 -20.24 -7.51 2.18
N ARG A 129 -20.51 -8.53 1.38
CA ARG A 129 -21.01 -8.39 0.02
C ARG A 129 -22.06 -9.43 -0.25
N LEU A 130 -23.12 -9.00 -0.88
CA LEU A 130 -24.22 -9.80 -1.40
C LEU A 130 -24.24 -9.72 -2.91
N ASP A 131 -24.13 -10.86 -3.58
CA ASP A 131 -24.30 -10.98 -5.02
C ASP A 131 -25.57 -11.79 -5.30
N TYR A 132 -26.46 -11.24 -6.14
CA TYR A 132 -27.69 -11.88 -6.56
C TYR A 132 -27.69 -12.05 -8.08
N GLN A 133 -27.78 -13.31 -8.54
CA GLN A 133 -27.80 -13.69 -9.95
C GLN A 133 -29.14 -14.29 -10.32
N PRO A 134 -30.16 -13.50 -10.70
CA PRO A 134 -31.51 -14.00 -11.03
C PRO A 134 -31.48 -14.94 -12.23
N ASN A 135 -30.58 -14.75 -13.17
CA ASN A 135 -30.34 -15.62 -14.32
C ASN A 135 -28.87 -15.51 -14.80
N LYS A 136 -28.46 -16.32 -15.78
CA LYS A 136 -27.07 -16.39 -16.26
C LYS A 136 -26.52 -15.08 -16.84
N GLY A 137 -27.38 -14.14 -17.19
CA GLY A 137 -26.94 -12.87 -17.83
C GLY A 137 -26.95 -11.67 -16.88
N HIS A 138 -27.42 -11.79 -15.64
CA HIS A 138 -27.58 -10.63 -14.76
C HIS A 138 -27.01 -10.89 -13.37
N ILE A 139 -26.18 -9.99 -12.88
CA ILE A 139 -25.64 -10.03 -11.52
C ILE A 139 -25.84 -8.65 -10.88
N PHE A 140 -26.46 -8.64 -9.71
CA PHE A 140 -26.58 -7.48 -8.85
C PHE A 140 -25.70 -7.69 -7.63
N SER A 141 -24.89 -6.71 -7.29
CA SER A 141 -24.01 -6.77 -6.12
C SER A 141 -24.21 -5.54 -5.25
N ILE A 142 -24.26 -5.75 -3.96
CA ILE A 142 -24.21 -4.71 -2.95
C ILE A 142 -23.17 -5.09 -1.91
N GLY A 143 -22.35 -4.14 -1.49
CA GLY A 143 -21.31 -4.39 -0.51
C GLY A 143 -21.12 -3.22 0.43
N VAL A 144 -20.68 -3.52 1.65
CA VAL A 144 -20.32 -2.55 2.68
C VAL A 144 -18.96 -2.91 3.24
N LEU A 145 -18.14 -1.90 3.44
CA LEU A 145 -16.83 -1.96 4.08
C LEU A 145 -16.83 -1.01 5.27
N GLU A 146 -16.32 -1.47 6.39
CA GLU A 146 -15.96 -0.65 7.53
C GLU A 146 -14.51 -0.99 7.92
N SER A 147 -13.66 0.03 8.05
CA SER A 147 -12.31 -0.11 8.56
C SER A 147 -12.11 0.94 9.64
N PHE A 148 -11.73 0.49 10.81
CA PHE A 148 -11.34 1.34 11.93
C PHE A 148 -9.88 1.08 12.26
N ASP A 149 -9.09 2.14 12.31
CA ASP A 149 -7.67 2.12 12.65
C ASP A 149 -7.44 3.14 13.78
N HIS A 150 -6.88 2.68 14.88
CA HIS A 150 -6.46 3.54 15.97
C HIS A 150 -4.99 3.34 16.24
N ARG A 151 -4.22 4.37 15.97
CA ARG A 151 -2.78 4.39 16.21
C ARG A 151 -2.46 5.41 17.29
N ARG A 152 -1.83 4.95 18.34
CA ARG A 152 -1.25 5.80 19.39
C ARG A 152 0.27 5.69 19.33
N VAL A 153 0.93 6.83 19.33
CA VAL A 153 2.39 6.95 19.30
C VAL A 153 2.81 7.80 20.48
N ASP A 154 3.62 7.23 21.34
CA ASP A 154 4.29 7.92 22.44
C ASP A 154 5.78 8.02 22.05
N GLU A 155 6.29 9.24 21.96
CA GLU A 155 7.64 9.54 21.47
C GLU A 155 8.39 10.38 22.50
N ASN A 156 9.54 9.88 22.96
CA ASN A 156 10.43 10.57 23.88
C ASN A 156 11.73 10.90 23.16
N THR A 157 12.06 12.16 23.04
CA THR A 157 13.17 12.64 22.25
C THR A 157 14.12 13.50 23.08
N ILE A 158 15.42 13.21 22.98
CA ILE A 158 16.49 14.04 23.50
C ILE A 158 17.26 14.62 22.32
N LYS A 159 17.42 15.93 22.28
CA LYS A 159 18.17 16.65 21.24
C LYS A 159 19.32 17.43 21.87
N ASN A 160 20.53 17.21 21.37
CA ASN A 160 21.72 17.93 21.75
C ASN A 160 22.33 18.60 20.51
N GLY A 161 22.54 19.91 20.58
CA GLY A 161 23.24 20.67 19.53
C GLY A 161 24.62 21.07 20.04
N HIS A 162 25.63 20.93 19.17
CA HIS A 162 27.04 21.33 19.46
C HIS A 162 27.51 22.34 18.42
N GLU A 163 28.32 23.30 18.85
CA GLU A 163 29.02 24.19 17.93
C GLU A 163 30.22 23.48 17.26
N ALA A 164 30.85 24.13 16.28
CA ALA A 164 31.98 23.57 15.53
C ALA A 164 33.18 23.21 16.43
N ASP A 165 33.30 23.83 17.60
CA ASP A 165 34.34 23.53 18.59
C ASP A 165 33.99 22.38 19.54
N GLY A 166 32.80 21.77 19.38
CA GLY A 166 32.29 20.71 20.23
C GLY A 166 31.59 21.18 21.50
N THR A 167 31.44 22.49 21.71
CA THR A 167 30.72 23.04 22.87
C THR A 167 29.21 22.74 22.76
N LEU A 168 28.60 22.23 23.83
CA LEU A 168 27.17 21.99 23.88
C LEU A 168 26.40 23.32 23.87
N GLN A 169 25.68 23.60 22.78
CA GLN A 169 24.92 24.82 22.58
C GLN A 169 23.53 24.74 23.18
N GLU A 170 22.85 23.60 22.93
CA GLU A 170 21.47 23.38 23.32
C GLU A 170 21.21 21.92 23.71
N SER A 171 20.37 21.73 24.71
CA SER A 171 19.82 20.42 25.07
C SER A 171 18.33 20.55 25.30
N PHE A 172 17.54 19.75 24.57
CA PHE A 172 16.09 19.70 24.69
C PHE A 172 15.63 18.29 25.00
N TYR A 173 14.63 18.18 25.85
CA TYR A 173 13.83 16.99 26.02
C TYR A 173 12.41 17.26 25.52
N GLU A 174 11.86 16.36 24.72
CA GLU A 174 10.51 16.44 24.17
C GLU A 174 9.77 15.13 24.41
N GLU A 175 8.61 15.21 25.03
CA GLU A 175 7.65 14.11 25.08
C GLU A 175 6.49 14.45 24.15
N GLN A 176 6.27 13.63 23.12
CA GLN A 176 5.17 13.82 22.19
C GLN A 176 4.23 12.62 22.22
N ARG A 177 2.94 12.88 22.37
CA ARG A 177 1.87 11.89 22.29
C ARG A 177 0.98 12.20 21.11
N ARG A 178 0.85 11.23 20.20
CA ARG A 178 -0.01 11.33 19.04
C ARG A 178 -1.08 10.25 19.07
N SER A 179 -2.32 10.64 18.81
CA SER A 179 -3.43 9.71 18.63
C SER A 179 -4.10 9.97 17.31
N ASN A 180 -4.08 8.97 16.44
CA ASN A 180 -4.77 8.99 15.15
C ASN A 180 -5.89 7.95 15.19
N ARG A 181 -7.10 8.38 14.84
CA ARG A 181 -8.22 7.47 14.60
C ARG A 181 -8.62 7.63 13.14
N ASP A 182 -8.76 6.53 12.43
CA ASP A 182 -9.11 6.53 11.00
C ASP A 182 -10.33 5.61 10.84
N LEU A 183 -11.48 6.19 10.52
CA LEU A 183 -12.71 5.47 10.22
C LEU A 183 -12.99 5.57 8.73
N LYS A 184 -12.98 4.45 8.05
CA LYS A 184 -13.32 4.34 6.63
C LYS A 184 -14.60 3.57 6.47
N LEU A 185 -15.54 4.16 5.75
CA LEU A 185 -16.79 3.53 5.36
C LEU A 185 -16.83 3.42 3.83
N GLY A 186 -17.21 2.26 3.33
CA GLY A 186 -17.34 2.01 1.90
C GLY A 186 -18.70 1.42 1.56
N GLY A 187 -19.29 1.84 0.44
CA GLY A 187 -20.48 1.27 -0.14
C GLY A 187 -20.25 0.94 -1.60
N LEU A 188 -20.61 -0.25 -2.04
CA LEU A 188 -20.51 -0.72 -3.42
C LEU A 188 -21.88 -1.12 -3.92
N MET A 189 -22.28 -0.63 -5.07
CA MET A 189 -23.38 -1.13 -5.87
C MET A 189 -22.86 -1.46 -7.28
N GLN A 190 -23.14 -2.65 -7.77
CA GLN A 190 -22.71 -3.08 -9.08
C GLN A 190 -23.83 -3.84 -9.77
N TYR A 191 -23.99 -3.58 -11.06
CA TYR A 191 -24.83 -4.38 -11.93
C TYR A 191 -24.05 -4.82 -13.16
N ILE A 192 -24.12 -6.10 -13.48
CA ILE A 192 -23.52 -6.72 -14.66
C ILE A 192 -24.66 -7.33 -15.47
N CYS A 193 -24.68 -7.01 -16.76
CA CYS A 193 -25.62 -7.58 -17.73
C CYS A 193 -24.84 -8.16 -18.91
N ASP A 194 -24.99 -9.47 -19.13
CA ASP A 194 -24.43 -10.18 -20.29
C ASP A 194 -25.48 -10.27 -21.40
N PHE A 195 -25.25 -9.54 -22.48
CA PHE A 195 -26.04 -9.64 -23.71
C PHE A 195 -25.48 -10.75 -24.59
N GLU A 196 -26.29 -11.77 -24.88
CA GLU A 196 -25.83 -12.96 -25.61
C GLU A 196 -25.11 -12.67 -26.94
N ARG A 197 -25.45 -11.59 -27.64
CA ARG A 197 -24.87 -11.22 -28.94
C ARG A 197 -23.91 -10.04 -28.89
N LEU A 198 -24.13 -9.07 -28.00
CA LEU A 198 -23.42 -7.79 -28.00
C LEU A 198 -22.21 -7.79 -27.06
N GLY A 199 -22.27 -8.53 -25.96
CA GLY A 199 -21.20 -8.52 -24.95
C GLY A 199 -21.75 -8.18 -23.58
N ARG A 200 -21.00 -7.46 -22.75
CA ARG A 200 -21.24 -7.22 -21.34
C ARG A 200 -21.32 -5.74 -21.02
N LEU A 201 -22.33 -5.36 -20.27
CA LEU A 201 -22.45 -4.06 -19.60
C LEU A 201 -22.11 -4.24 -18.12
N THR A 202 -21.25 -3.41 -17.60
CA THR A 202 -20.99 -3.31 -16.16
C THR A 202 -21.23 -1.87 -15.73
N THR A 203 -22.06 -1.67 -14.72
CA THR A 203 -22.22 -0.37 -14.06
C THR A 203 -21.80 -0.51 -12.60
N ARG A 204 -21.12 0.49 -12.06
CA ARG A 204 -20.66 0.48 -10.68
C ARG A 204 -20.80 1.86 -10.06
N LEU A 205 -21.31 1.89 -8.84
CA LEU A 205 -21.27 3.03 -7.95
C LEU A 205 -20.46 2.61 -6.71
N ASN A 206 -19.44 3.37 -6.38
CA ASN A 206 -18.65 3.17 -5.18
C ASN A 206 -18.69 4.46 -4.36
N LEU A 207 -18.97 4.32 -3.08
CA LEU A 207 -19.00 5.43 -2.13
C LEU A 207 -17.91 5.14 -1.10
N LYS A 208 -17.01 6.09 -0.89
CA LYS A 208 -15.98 6.02 0.14
C LYS A 208 -16.06 7.26 1.01
N TYR A 209 -16.04 7.05 2.31
CA TYR A 209 -15.97 8.11 3.30
C TYR A 209 -14.86 7.80 4.29
N ASN A 210 -14.03 8.78 4.57
CA ASN A 210 -12.95 8.68 5.54
C ASN A 210 -13.04 9.83 6.54
N TYR A 211 -13.01 9.49 7.82
CA TYR A 211 -12.97 10.42 8.94
C TYR A 211 -11.77 10.13 9.81
N LYS A 212 -10.84 11.08 9.89
CA LYS A 212 -9.56 10.90 10.58
C LYS A 212 -9.23 12.08 11.49
N PRO A 213 -9.67 12.05 12.76
CA PRO A 213 -9.19 12.96 13.79
C PRO A 213 -7.77 12.54 14.22
N THR A 214 -6.90 13.52 14.31
CA THR A 214 -5.52 13.39 14.79
C THR A 214 -5.31 14.40 15.90
N THR A 215 -4.81 13.96 17.04
CA THR A 215 -4.41 14.82 18.15
C THR A 215 -2.93 14.63 18.45
N VAL A 216 -2.24 15.72 18.67
CA VAL A 216 -0.84 15.73 19.09
C VAL A 216 -0.71 16.62 20.29
N ALA A 217 -0.17 16.08 21.38
CA ALA A 217 0.25 16.81 22.55
C ALA A 217 1.76 16.71 22.66
N SER A 218 2.46 17.80 22.84
CA SER A 218 3.92 17.84 22.96
C SER A 218 4.30 18.71 24.14
N ASP A 219 5.07 18.13 25.06
CA ASP A 219 5.69 18.80 26.17
C ASP A 219 7.18 18.94 25.90
N THR A 220 7.70 20.15 25.93
CA THR A 220 9.10 20.44 25.62
C THR A 220 9.77 21.13 26.79
N TRP A 221 10.92 20.61 27.19
CA TRP A 221 11.79 21.22 28.22
C TRP A 221 13.14 21.54 27.59
N ALA A 222 13.57 22.79 27.69
CA ALA A 222 14.95 23.17 27.42
C ALA A 222 15.73 23.25 28.74
N ALA A 223 17.06 23.08 28.68
CA ALA A 223 17.92 23.04 29.86
C ALA A 223 17.82 24.28 30.75
N HIS A 224 17.30 25.41 30.25
CA HIS A 224 17.19 26.70 30.95
C HIS A 224 15.86 27.42 30.75
N SER A 225 14.80 26.76 30.30
CA SER A 225 13.48 27.38 30.10
C SER A 225 12.36 26.49 30.65
N ASP A 226 11.23 27.14 31.04
CA ASP A 226 10.04 26.45 31.46
C ASP A 226 9.45 25.58 30.31
N ALA A 227 8.80 24.48 30.71
CA ALA A 227 8.12 23.58 29.76
C ALA A 227 7.07 24.33 28.92
N SER A 228 7.12 24.16 27.62
CA SER A 228 6.05 24.64 26.74
C SER A 228 5.13 23.49 26.37
N LEU A 229 3.85 23.61 26.71
CA LEU A 229 2.81 22.66 26.29
C LEU A 229 2.25 23.09 24.93
N HIS A 230 2.36 22.20 23.96
CA HIS A 230 1.78 22.40 22.64
C HIS A 230 0.70 21.36 22.39
N HIS A 231 -0.51 21.81 22.12
CA HIS A 231 -1.62 20.94 21.79
C HIS A 231 -2.15 21.28 20.39
N GLN A 232 -2.12 20.32 19.49
CA GLN A 232 -2.63 20.47 18.14
C GLN A 232 -3.69 19.43 17.86
N GLN A 233 -4.76 19.84 17.20
CA GLN A 233 -5.82 18.95 16.75
C GLN A 233 -6.11 19.19 15.27
N GLN A 234 -6.11 18.12 14.49
CA GLN A 234 -6.45 18.16 13.08
C GLN A 234 -7.51 17.10 12.78
N THR A 235 -8.50 17.44 11.98
CA THR A 235 -9.51 16.48 11.54
C THR A 235 -9.63 16.51 10.03
N LEU A 236 -9.47 15.35 9.42
CA LEU A 236 -9.64 15.15 7.99
C LEU A 236 -10.99 14.47 7.75
N TYR A 237 -11.74 15.03 6.84
CA TYR A 237 -12.94 14.47 6.23
C TYR A 237 -12.64 14.25 4.75
N ASN A 238 -12.92 13.08 4.22
CA ASN A 238 -12.80 12.81 2.79
C ASN A 238 -13.98 12.00 2.31
N PHE A 239 -14.66 12.48 1.27
CA PHE A 239 -15.71 11.76 0.55
C PHE A 239 -15.27 11.58 -0.89
N ASP A 240 -15.07 10.32 -1.31
CA ASP A 240 -14.52 9.92 -2.61
C ASP A 240 -15.48 8.93 -3.31
N PRO A 241 -16.60 9.40 -3.90
CA PRO A 241 -17.47 8.58 -4.71
C PRO A 241 -16.98 8.48 -6.15
N TYR A 242 -17.23 7.33 -6.78
CA TYR A 242 -17.14 7.22 -8.22
C TYR A 242 -18.29 6.42 -8.84
N ALA A 243 -18.65 6.80 -10.06
CA ALA A 243 -19.55 6.06 -10.93
C ALA A 243 -18.79 5.60 -12.18
N MET A 244 -19.08 4.39 -12.64
CA MET A 244 -18.44 3.79 -13.81
C MET A 244 -19.46 3.03 -14.65
N ILE A 245 -19.34 3.19 -15.96
CA ILE A 245 -20.07 2.38 -16.95
C ILE A 245 -19.01 1.78 -17.89
N ARG A 246 -19.04 0.46 -18.09
CA ARG A 246 -18.18 -0.25 -19.01
C ARG A 246 -19.01 -1.11 -19.95
N LEU A 247 -18.77 -0.95 -21.24
CA LEU A 247 -19.26 -1.81 -22.31
C LEU A 247 -18.11 -2.65 -22.84
N GLN A 248 -18.27 -3.95 -22.88
CA GLN A 248 -17.26 -4.87 -23.35
C GLN A 248 -17.86 -5.79 -24.41
N SER A 249 -17.28 -5.82 -25.60
CA SER A 249 -17.76 -6.71 -26.68
C SER A 249 -17.51 -8.17 -26.35
N LYS A 250 -18.27 -9.07 -26.97
CA LYS A 250 -17.83 -10.46 -27.11
C LYS A 250 -16.55 -10.55 -27.96
N THR A 251 -15.86 -11.66 -27.83
CA THR A 251 -14.70 -11.96 -28.67
C THR A 251 -15.19 -12.33 -30.07
N TRP A 252 -14.76 -11.58 -31.07
CA TRP A 252 -15.05 -11.84 -32.48
C TRP A 252 -13.73 -12.05 -33.22
N ASN A 253 -13.52 -13.26 -33.78
CA ASN A 253 -12.29 -13.64 -34.47
C ASN A 253 -11.00 -13.29 -33.69
N GLY A 254 -11.02 -13.46 -32.36
CA GLY A 254 -9.88 -13.13 -31.52
C GLY A 254 -9.86 -11.67 -31.02
N PHE A 255 -10.70 -10.79 -31.58
CA PHE A 255 -10.78 -9.39 -31.14
C PHE A 255 -11.81 -9.18 -30.02
N LYS A 256 -11.47 -8.33 -29.08
CA LYS A 256 -12.33 -7.87 -28.00
C LYS A 256 -12.13 -6.37 -27.79
N PHE A 257 -13.22 -5.64 -27.65
CA PHE A 257 -13.20 -4.19 -27.44
C PHE A 257 -13.87 -3.84 -26.11
N SER A 258 -13.44 -2.78 -25.48
CA SER A 258 -14.08 -2.24 -24.28
C SER A 258 -14.06 -0.73 -24.30
N LEU A 259 -15.20 -0.13 -23.97
CA LEU A 259 -15.34 1.30 -23.70
C LEU A 259 -15.73 1.47 -22.23
N GLU A 260 -15.04 2.35 -21.53
CA GLU A 260 -15.31 2.66 -20.13
C GLU A 260 -15.35 4.17 -19.94
N GLU A 261 -16.38 4.61 -19.23
CA GLU A 261 -16.49 5.97 -18.71
C GLU A 261 -16.55 5.92 -17.18
N LYS A 262 -15.64 6.64 -16.53
CA LYS A 262 -15.57 6.72 -15.08
C LYS A 262 -15.58 8.19 -14.65
N TYR A 263 -16.48 8.51 -13.76
CA TYR A 263 -16.56 9.82 -13.12
C TYR A 263 -16.22 9.68 -11.64
N THR A 264 -15.23 10.45 -11.17
CA THR A 264 -14.79 10.45 -9.77
C THR A 264 -14.91 11.85 -9.20
N LEU A 265 -15.42 11.94 -7.99
CA LEU A 265 -15.41 13.16 -7.17
C LEU A 265 -14.56 12.87 -5.95
N GLU A 266 -13.84 13.85 -5.45
CA GLU A 266 -13.23 13.84 -4.15
C GLU A 266 -13.51 15.18 -3.48
N ASP A 267 -14.12 15.14 -2.31
CA ASP A 267 -14.37 16.30 -1.46
C ASP A 267 -13.65 16.07 -0.14
N MET A 268 -12.54 16.78 0.05
CA MET A 268 -11.69 16.66 1.21
C MET A 268 -11.62 17.98 1.96
N ARG A 269 -11.81 17.88 3.25
CA ARG A 269 -11.67 19.00 4.19
C ARG A 269 -10.75 18.63 5.34
N ILE A 270 -9.77 19.49 5.57
CA ILE A 270 -8.88 19.41 6.72
C ILE A 270 -9.15 20.61 7.61
N ASN A 271 -9.60 20.36 8.84
CA ASN A 271 -9.74 21.38 9.87
C ASN A 271 -8.59 21.24 10.84
N ASP A 272 -7.80 22.27 10.99
CA ASP A 272 -6.76 22.40 12.00
C ASP A 272 -7.25 23.39 13.08
N THR A 273 -6.49 23.57 14.15
CA THR A 273 -6.82 24.46 15.26
C THR A 273 -7.06 25.89 14.80
N GLU A 274 -6.33 26.36 13.80
CA GLU A 274 -6.36 27.75 13.33
C GLU A 274 -6.78 27.90 11.86
N THR A 275 -6.82 26.81 11.08
CA THR A 275 -6.99 26.86 9.64
C THR A 275 -7.92 25.78 9.11
N THR A 276 -8.52 26.07 7.98
CA THR A 276 -9.27 25.08 7.20
C THR A 276 -8.68 25.01 5.79
N PHE A 277 -8.52 23.81 5.27
CA PHE A 277 -8.08 23.55 3.91
C PHE A 277 -9.09 22.66 3.22
N ASN A 278 -9.61 23.12 2.09
CA ASN A 278 -10.52 22.36 1.25
C ASN A 278 -9.80 21.96 -0.05
N TYR A 279 -9.92 20.69 -0.40
CA TYR A 279 -9.35 20.12 -1.60
C TYR A 279 -10.42 19.32 -2.32
N ASN A 280 -10.89 19.86 -3.45
CA ASN A 280 -11.95 19.27 -4.24
C ASN A 280 -11.43 18.85 -5.60
N THR A 281 -11.65 17.60 -5.98
CA THR A 281 -11.29 17.13 -7.32
C THR A 281 -12.49 16.54 -8.06
N ARG A 282 -12.47 16.68 -9.37
CA ARG A 282 -13.43 16.08 -10.29
C ARG A 282 -12.66 15.49 -11.45
N SER A 283 -12.91 14.23 -11.75
CA SER A 283 -12.28 13.55 -12.87
C SER A 283 -13.30 12.85 -13.74
N ALA A 284 -13.21 13.05 -15.03
CA ALA A 284 -13.91 12.27 -16.04
C ALA A 284 -12.87 11.52 -16.87
N LEU A 285 -12.86 10.19 -16.77
CA LEU A 285 -11.92 9.31 -17.42
C LEU A 285 -12.63 8.46 -18.47
N SER A 286 -12.30 8.67 -19.74
CA SER A 286 -12.74 7.85 -20.87
C SER A 286 -11.63 6.86 -21.25
N SER A 287 -11.96 5.58 -21.37
CA SER A 287 -11.02 4.52 -21.74
C SER A 287 -11.52 3.71 -22.92
N LEU A 288 -10.69 3.56 -23.93
CA LEU A 288 -10.92 2.69 -25.07
C LEU A 288 -9.87 1.58 -25.07
N SER A 289 -10.31 0.32 -25.00
CA SER A 289 -9.42 -0.83 -25.02
C SER A 289 -9.72 -1.73 -26.22
N ALA A 290 -8.67 -2.26 -26.82
CA ALA A 290 -8.74 -3.28 -27.86
C ALA A 290 -7.78 -4.41 -27.50
N ALA A 291 -8.25 -5.64 -27.56
CA ALA A 291 -7.45 -6.83 -27.36
C ALA A 291 -7.60 -7.77 -28.55
N TYR A 292 -6.52 -8.39 -28.97
CA TYR A 292 -6.48 -9.47 -29.94
C TYR A 292 -5.77 -10.68 -29.35
N SER A 293 -6.35 -11.84 -29.50
CA SER A 293 -5.76 -13.07 -28.98
C SER A 293 -5.83 -14.18 -30.03
N HIS A 294 -4.68 -14.72 -30.34
CA HIS A 294 -4.49 -15.90 -31.17
C HIS A 294 -3.58 -16.89 -30.43
N ARG A 295 -3.44 -18.13 -30.95
CA ARG A 295 -2.67 -19.21 -30.30
C ARG A 295 -1.28 -18.77 -29.79
N TRP A 296 -0.55 -18.05 -30.65
CA TRP A 296 0.83 -17.65 -30.36
C TRP A 296 1.01 -16.14 -30.10
N LEU A 297 -0.02 -15.31 -30.33
CA LEU A 297 0.06 -13.85 -30.23
C LEU A 297 -1.12 -13.32 -29.44
N ALA A 298 -0.85 -12.48 -28.45
CA ALA A 298 -1.84 -11.63 -27.80
C ALA A 298 -1.38 -10.17 -27.84
N LEU A 299 -2.27 -9.29 -28.26
CA LEU A 299 -2.05 -7.84 -28.29
C LEU A 299 -3.13 -7.18 -27.48
N ASP A 300 -2.75 -6.26 -26.59
CA ASP A 300 -3.65 -5.44 -25.81
C ASP A 300 -3.23 -3.98 -25.95
N ALA A 301 -4.19 -3.10 -26.14
CA ALA A 301 -3.97 -1.67 -26.14
C ALA A 301 -5.12 -0.98 -25.41
N THR A 302 -4.80 -0.06 -24.50
CA THR A 302 -5.76 0.76 -23.79
C THR A 302 -5.31 2.22 -23.88
N PHE A 303 -6.13 3.03 -24.49
CA PHE A 303 -6.00 4.49 -24.51
C PHE A 303 -6.95 5.06 -23.47
N ARG A 304 -6.47 5.99 -22.64
CA ARG A 304 -7.25 6.69 -21.63
C ARG A 304 -7.07 8.20 -21.82
N TYR A 305 -8.18 8.91 -21.73
CA TYR A 305 -8.20 10.37 -21.70
C TYR A 305 -8.90 10.82 -20.43
N GLU A 306 -8.26 11.71 -19.69
CA GLU A 306 -8.78 12.22 -18.42
C GLU A 306 -8.90 13.75 -18.49
N HIS A 307 -10.11 14.23 -18.21
CA HIS A 307 -10.34 15.61 -17.83
C HIS A 307 -10.40 15.69 -16.31
N PHE A 308 -9.46 16.40 -15.71
CA PHE A 308 -9.29 16.50 -14.27
C PHE A 308 -9.30 17.96 -13.83
N VAL A 309 -10.11 18.28 -12.85
CA VAL A 309 -10.20 19.60 -12.22
C VAL A 309 -9.82 19.46 -10.76
N ASN A 310 -8.92 20.32 -10.31
CA ASN A 310 -8.50 20.42 -8.92
C ASN A 310 -8.79 21.83 -8.43
N ASP A 311 -9.59 21.94 -7.37
CA ASP A 311 -9.96 23.18 -6.72
C ASP A 311 -9.43 23.19 -5.29
N ILE A 312 -8.52 24.13 -5.02
CA ILE A 312 -7.85 24.28 -3.72
C ILE A 312 -8.30 25.60 -3.11
N ASP A 313 -8.94 25.51 -1.94
CA ASP A 313 -9.25 26.66 -1.10
C ASP A 313 -8.45 26.59 0.20
N ASP A 314 -7.49 27.47 0.32
CA ASP A 314 -6.61 27.63 1.49
C ASP A 314 -6.87 28.96 2.23
N HIS A 315 -8.04 29.59 1.96
CA HIS A 315 -8.45 30.90 2.46
C HIS A 315 -7.52 32.07 2.08
N ARG A 316 -6.63 31.87 1.10
CA ARG A 316 -5.89 32.96 0.48
C ARG A 316 -6.78 33.66 -0.56
N PRO A 317 -6.51 34.96 -0.86
CA PRO A 317 -7.39 35.72 -1.77
C PRO A 317 -7.43 35.16 -3.20
N THR A 318 -6.58 34.25 -3.57
CA THR A 318 -6.52 33.61 -4.89
C THR A 318 -6.99 32.17 -4.81
N GLN A 319 -8.23 31.93 -5.20
CA GLN A 319 -8.71 30.57 -5.45
C GLN A 319 -7.85 29.89 -6.53
N ASN A 320 -7.33 28.71 -6.25
CA ASN A 320 -6.40 28.02 -7.13
C ASN A 320 -7.07 26.81 -7.80
N THR A 321 -7.87 27.09 -8.85
CA THR A 321 -8.49 26.05 -9.66
C THR A 321 -7.58 25.69 -10.83
N LYS A 322 -7.20 24.42 -10.95
CA LYS A 322 -6.36 23.90 -12.03
C LYS A 322 -7.14 22.90 -12.88
N HIS A 323 -7.01 23.04 -14.19
CA HIS A 323 -7.59 22.12 -15.16
C HIS A 323 -6.49 21.36 -15.88
N TYR A 324 -6.65 20.04 -16.00
CA TYR A 324 -5.72 19.18 -16.70
C TYR A 324 -6.49 18.34 -17.73
N ASN A 325 -5.90 18.20 -18.91
CA ASN A 325 -6.38 17.32 -19.97
C ASN A 325 -5.24 16.40 -20.34
N ASP A 326 -5.31 15.17 -19.90
CA ASP A 326 -4.19 14.25 -19.99
C ASP A 326 -4.59 12.97 -20.71
N TRP A 327 -3.63 12.42 -21.44
CA TRP A 327 -3.80 11.11 -22.07
C TRP A 327 -2.77 10.10 -21.54
N MET A 328 -3.21 8.86 -21.40
CA MET A 328 -2.43 7.73 -20.93
C MET A 328 -2.57 6.60 -21.93
N LEU A 329 -1.53 5.79 -22.08
CA LEU A 329 -1.51 4.67 -23.02
C LEU A 329 -0.86 3.47 -22.35
N THR A 330 -1.53 2.34 -22.40
CA THR A 330 -0.95 1.04 -22.04
C THR A 330 -1.04 0.13 -23.25
N THR A 331 0.08 -0.41 -23.70
CA THR A 331 0.10 -1.42 -24.75
C THR A 331 0.90 -2.63 -24.31
N ARG A 332 0.47 -3.80 -24.75
CA ARG A 332 1.16 -5.06 -24.46
C ARG A 332 1.09 -5.98 -25.66
N ALA A 333 2.23 -6.50 -26.06
CA ALA A 333 2.35 -7.57 -27.06
C ALA A 333 2.96 -8.80 -26.39
N THR A 334 2.29 -9.94 -26.48
CA THR A 334 2.75 -11.21 -25.92
C THR A 334 2.86 -12.23 -27.04
N VAL A 335 4.04 -12.80 -27.20
CA VAL A 335 4.31 -13.89 -28.13
C VAL A 335 4.60 -15.16 -27.34
N LYS A 336 3.89 -16.24 -27.67
CA LYS A 336 4.14 -17.57 -27.13
C LYS A 336 4.89 -18.39 -28.18
N TRP A 337 5.99 -18.99 -27.79
CA TRP A 337 6.79 -19.85 -28.64
C TRP A 337 6.80 -21.28 -28.04
N GLY A 338 5.96 -22.13 -28.60
CA GLY A 338 5.60 -23.40 -28.00
C GLY A 338 4.86 -23.20 -26.66
N ASP A 339 4.73 -24.27 -25.88
CA ASP A 339 3.96 -24.27 -24.65
C ASP A 339 4.74 -23.70 -23.44
N LYS A 340 6.05 -23.58 -23.59
CA LYS A 340 6.95 -23.26 -22.47
C LYS A 340 7.48 -21.83 -22.48
N ASN A 341 7.49 -21.17 -23.63
CA ASN A 341 8.16 -19.88 -23.80
C ASN A 341 7.16 -18.76 -24.05
N LYS A 342 7.31 -17.66 -23.33
CA LYS A 342 6.49 -16.46 -23.48
C LYS A 342 7.38 -15.22 -23.43
N PHE A 343 7.29 -14.41 -24.47
CA PHE A 343 7.90 -13.08 -24.50
C PHE A 343 6.80 -12.03 -24.45
N THR A 344 6.96 -11.00 -23.63
CA THR A 344 6.02 -9.89 -23.50
C THR A 344 6.77 -8.58 -23.59
N LEU A 345 6.27 -7.68 -24.44
CA LEU A 345 6.71 -6.29 -24.51
C LEU A 345 5.55 -5.39 -24.12
N SER A 346 5.77 -4.45 -23.22
CA SER A 346 4.76 -3.45 -22.84
C SER A 346 5.33 -2.04 -22.89
N LEU A 347 4.47 -1.10 -23.25
CA LEU A 347 4.71 0.34 -23.16
C LEU A 347 3.57 0.94 -22.33
N ASP A 348 3.94 1.62 -21.25
CA ASP A 348 3.00 2.27 -20.36
C ASP A 348 3.35 3.75 -20.24
N ARG A 349 2.36 4.62 -20.52
CA ARG A 349 2.42 6.05 -20.21
C ARG A 349 1.37 6.37 -19.16
N ASP A 350 1.81 6.94 -18.05
CA ASP A 350 0.97 7.21 -16.88
C ASP A 350 1.26 8.59 -16.28
N ILE A 351 0.31 9.09 -15.46
CA ILE A 351 0.35 10.41 -14.85
C ILE A 351 0.08 10.25 -13.37
N GLN A 352 0.96 10.81 -12.56
CA GLN A 352 0.82 10.86 -11.11
C GLN A 352 0.49 12.29 -10.68
N ARG A 353 -0.67 12.49 -10.08
CA ARG A 353 -1.10 13.77 -9.55
C ARG A 353 -0.56 14.00 -8.15
N PRO A 354 -0.31 15.26 -7.74
CA PRO A 354 0.02 15.59 -6.38
C PRO A 354 -1.09 15.12 -5.43
N THR A 355 -0.70 14.56 -4.30
CA THR A 355 -1.63 14.21 -3.22
C THR A 355 -1.97 15.45 -2.38
N TYR A 356 -3.09 15.40 -1.66
CA TYR A 356 -3.46 16.50 -0.77
C TYR A 356 -2.37 16.84 0.26
N THR A 357 -1.64 15.84 0.77
CA THR A 357 -0.53 16.06 1.72
C THR A 357 0.62 16.84 1.10
N GLN A 358 0.88 16.63 -0.19
CA GLN A 358 1.89 17.40 -0.93
C GLN A 358 1.44 18.82 -1.25
N LEU A 359 0.13 19.04 -1.32
CA LEU A 359 -0.48 20.34 -1.64
C LEU A 359 -0.83 21.16 -0.38
N TYR A 360 -0.97 20.54 0.80
CA TYR A 360 -1.37 21.17 2.06
C TYR A 360 -0.37 22.25 2.50
N PRO A 361 -0.71 23.56 2.39
CA PRO A 361 0.27 24.64 2.48
C PRO A 361 0.63 25.06 3.91
N PHE A 362 0.03 24.41 4.90
CA PHE A 362 0.29 24.68 6.31
C PHE A 362 1.26 23.65 6.90
N VAL A 363 1.80 23.94 8.07
CA VAL A 363 2.70 23.00 8.76
C VAL A 363 1.94 21.74 9.13
N HIS A 364 2.46 20.58 8.70
CA HIS A 364 1.84 19.30 9.02
C HIS A 364 1.87 19.05 10.54
N ILE A 365 0.72 18.63 11.08
CA ILE A 365 0.59 18.28 12.49
C ILE A 365 1.59 17.19 12.89
N GLY A 366 2.22 17.36 14.05
CA GLY A 366 3.24 16.43 14.58
C GLY A 366 4.58 16.50 13.85
N SER A 367 4.85 17.60 13.14
CA SER A 367 6.24 17.91 12.75
C SER A 367 7.07 18.05 14.03
N SER A 368 8.20 17.33 14.08
CA SER A 368 9.08 17.36 15.26
C SER A 368 9.73 18.73 15.42
N ILE A 369 10.13 19.06 16.65
CA ILE A 369 10.87 20.31 16.91
C ILE A 369 12.08 20.41 15.99
N GLY A 370 12.22 21.58 15.35
CA GLY A 370 13.31 21.83 14.39
C GLY A 370 13.08 21.31 12.97
N VAL A 371 11.93 20.68 12.71
CA VAL A 371 11.55 20.27 11.34
C VAL A 371 10.13 20.74 11.05
N MET A 372 9.96 21.51 10.00
CA MET A 372 8.65 21.92 9.46
C MET A 372 8.42 21.17 8.15
N VAL A 373 7.26 20.53 8.02
CA VAL A 373 6.82 19.91 6.76
C VAL A 373 5.66 20.72 6.21
N VAL A 374 5.84 21.29 5.02
CA VAL A 374 4.86 22.20 4.39
C VAL A 374 4.65 21.77 2.95
N GLY A 375 3.41 21.63 2.52
CA GLY A 375 3.08 21.29 1.14
C GLY A 375 3.25 22.48 0.19
N ASN A 376 3.09 22.20 -1.10
CA ASN A 376 3.26 23.19 -2.16
C ASN A 376 2.07 23.12 -3.12
N THR A 377 1.21 24.13 -3.08
CA THR A 377 0.03 24.22 -3.96
C THR A 377 0.40 24.47 -5.44
N ALA A 378 1.64 24.84 -5.75
CA ALA A 378 2.10 25.06 -7.12
C ALA A 378 2.43 23.77 -7.87
N LEU A 379 2.45 22.62 -7.21
CA LEU A 379 2.82 21.34 -7.83
C LEU A 379 1.96 21.03 -9.07
N ALA A 380 2.64 20.48 -10.09
CA ALA A 380 2.06 19.95 -11.31
C ALA A 380 2.09 18.39 -11.28
N PRO A 381 1.28 17.72 -12.10
CA PRO A 381 1.34 16.28 -12.26
C PRO A 381 2.68 15.79 -12.82
N SER A 382 3.22 14.73 -12.27
CA SER A 382 4.38 14.02 -12.79
C SER A 382 3.96 13.07 -13.92
N LYS A 383 4.75 12.98 -15.00
CA LYS A 383 4.48 12.15 -16.17
C LYS A 383 5.54 11.06 -16.31
N SER A 384 5.11 9.83 -16.54
CA SER A 384 6.03 8.72 -16.69
C SER A 384 5.77 7.93 -17.97
N THR A 385 6.84 7.43 -18.58
CA THR A 385 6.80 6.50 -19.71
C THR A 385 7.72 5.33 -19.41
N GLN A 386 7.20 4.11 -19.51
CA GLN A 386 7.95 2.88 -19.23
C GLN A 386 7.85 1.93 -20.40
N LEU A 387 8.99 1.43 -20.87
CA LEU A 387 9.10 0.30 -21.79
C LEU A 387 9.64 -0.90 -21.01
N LYS A 388 8.94 -2.04 -21.07
CA LYS A 388 9.33 -3.26 -20.37
C LYS A 388 9.26 -4.47 -21.30
N GLY A 389 10.37 -5.18 -21.43
CA GLY A 389 10.45 -6.50 -22.05
C GLY A 389 10.54 -7.58 -20.97
N SER A 390 9.84 -8.70 -21.16
CA SER A 390 9.98 -9.85 -20.27
C SER A 390 9.93 -11.16 -21.03
N TYR A 391 10.75 -12.10 -20.59
CA TYR A 391 10.78 -13.48 -21.08
C TYR A 391 10.45 -14.42 -19.94
N THR A 392 9.51 -15.33 -20.16
CA THR A 392 9.12 -16.36 -19.20
C THR A 392 9.31 -17.75 -19.84
N TYR A 393 10.00 -18.61 -19.13
CA TYR A 393 10.05 -20.04 -19.41
C TYR A 393 9.27 -20.81 -18.34
N SER A 394 8.41 -21.74 -18.76
CA SER A 394 7.60 -22.58 -17.86
C SER A 394 7.82 -24.05 -18.20
N GLY A 395 8.73 -24.68 -17.45
CA GLY A 395 8.98 -26.12 -17.53
C GLY A 395 8.23 -26.89 -16.45
N SER A 396 8.39 -28.20 -16.44
CA SER A 396 7.76 -29.09 -15.43
C SER A 396 8.29 -28.86 -14.00
N HIS A 397 9.57 -28.56 -13.89
CA HIS A 397 10.27 -28.39 -12.59
C HIS A 397 10.78 -26.96 -12.37
N TRP A 398 10.88 -26.17 -13.43
CA TRP A 398 11.40 -24.81 -13.42
C TRP A 398 10.49 -23.85 -14.13
N THR A 399 10.20 -22.75 -13.47
CA THR A 399 9.62 -21.56 -14.10
C THR A 399 10.54 -20.40 -13.78
N HIS A 400 10.93 -19.63 -14.79
CA HIS A 400 11.68 -18.40 -14.57
C HIS A 400 11.22 -17.29 -15.50
N THR A 401 11.31 -16.09 -15.00
CA THR A 401 10.98 -14.86 -15.73
C THR A 401 12.13 -13.88 -15.59
N HIS A 402 12.61 -13.39 -16.71
CA HIS A 402 13.55 -12.29 -16.81
C HIS A 402 12.83 -11.06 -17.34
N SER A 403 13.06 -9.90 -16.77
CA SER A 403 12.49 -8.66 -17.28
C SER A 403 13.50 -7.53 -17.26
N LEU A 404 13.45 -6.69 -18.29
CA LEU A 404 14.21 -5.46 -18.40
C LEU A 404 13.22 -4.31 -18.62
N ALA A 405 13.28 -3.29 -17.77
CA ALA A 405 12.41 -2.13 -17.85
C ALA A 405 13.23 -0.85 -17.88
N TYR A 406 12.91 0.02 -18.81
CA TYR A 406 13.38 1.39 -18.84
C TYR A 406 12.21 2.33 -18.56
N LYS A 407 12.36 3.22 -17.59
CA LYS A 407 11.34 4.24 -17.26
C LYS A 407 11.97 5.63 -17.25
N HIS A 408 11.26 6.55 -17.85
CA HIS A 408 11.54 7.99 -17.80
C HIS A 408 10.43 8.70 -17.07
N ILE A 409 10.77 9.58 -16.12
CA ILE A 409 9.82 10.40 -15.36
C ILE A 409 10.22 11.86 -15.53
N SER A 410 9.26 12.70 -15.91
CA SER A 410 9.39 14.16 -15.96
C SER A 410 8.52 14.80 -14.88
N ASP A 411 8.96 15.96 -14.42
CA ASP A 411 8.25 16.75 -13.40
C ASP A 411 8.00 15.94 -12.11
N ASP A 412 8.99 15.14 -11.72
CA ASP A 412 8.90 14.28 -10.52
C ASP A 412 8.60 15.11 -9.27
N ILE A 413 7.62 14.65 -8.49
CA ILE A 413 7.23 15.30 -7.24
C ILE A 413 8.07 14.72 -6.11
N SER A 414 9.13 15.44 -5.74
CA SER A 414 10.05 14.99 -4.71
C SER A 414 10.09 15.93 -3.51
N GLN A 415 10.29 15.35 -2.33
CA GLN A 415 10.47 16.12 -1.11
C GLN A 415 11.90 16.65 -1.06
N VAL A 416 12.05 17.95 -0.87
CA VAL A 416 13.32 18.63 -0.66
C VAL A 416 13.38 19.16 0.77
N SER A 417 14.59 19.27 1.30
CA SER A 417 14.84 19.84 2.62
C SER A 417 15.79 21.01 2.48
N SER A 418 15.43 22.12 3.10
CA SER A 418 16.28 23.30 3.25
C SER A 418 16.38 23.69 4.72
N TYR A 419 17.43 24.39 5.11
CA TYR A 419 17.55 24.94 6.46
C TYR A 419 17.21 26.43 6.41
N ASP A 420 16.27 26.85 7.25
CA ASP A 420 15.90 28.25 7.41
C ASP A 420 16.67 28.83 8.61
N GLU A 421 17.67 29.67 8.33
CA GLU A 421 18.53 30.29 9.35
C GLU A 421 17.75 31.21 10.28
N VAL A 422 16.66 31.84 9.82
CA VAL A 422 15.88 32.77 10.62
C VAL A 422 15.06 32.04 11.68
N SER A 423 14.40 30.96 11.32
CA SER A 423 13.64 30.13 12.25
C SER A 423 14.47 29.04 12.92
N GLN A 424 15.72 28.87 12.50
CA GLN A 424 16.62 27.77 12.90
C GLN A 424 15.98 26.38 12.75
N ARG A 425 15.19 26.18 11.68
CA ARG A 425 14.44 24.96 11.44
C ARG A 425 14.76 24.37 10.06
N SER A 426 14.73 23.06 9.97
CA SER A 426 14.74 22.37 8.69
C SER A 426 13.33 22.41 8.10
N VAL A 427 13.19 22.97 6.90
CA VAL A 427 11.93 23.03 6.17
C VAL A 427 11.91 21.96 5.09
N LYS A 428 10.93 21.07 5.14
CA LYS A 428 10.69 20.06 4.10
C LYS A 428 9.47 20.45 3.28
N THR A 429 9.63 20.48 1.97
CA THR A 429 8.55 20.75 1.03
C THR A 429 8.65 19.86 -0.20
N TRP A 430 7.70 19.97 -1.12
CA TRP A 430 7.70 19.21 -2.37
C TRP A 430 7.86 20.14 -3.57
N LEU A 431 8.66 19.69 -4.56
CA LEU A 431 8.91 20.42 -5.80
C LEU A 431 8.81 19.48 -7.01
N ASN A 432 8.46 20.04 -8.17
CA ASN A 432 8.60 19.41 -9.48
C ASN A 432 9.93 19.84 -10.11
N ASP A 433 11.04 19.45 -9.54
CA ASP A 433 12.34 20.00 -9.94
C ASP A 433 13.23 18.99 -10.67
N ALA A 434 12.76 17.74 -10.84
CA ALA A 434 13.60 16.69 -11.37
C ALA A 434 12.99 15.90 -12.51
N ARG A 435 13.90 15.43 -13.33
CA ARG A 435 13.69 14.29 -14.23
C ARG A 435 14.51 13.14 -13.72
N TYR A 436 14.00 11.92 -13.81
CA TYR A 436 14.83 10.78 -13.58
C TYR A 436 14.53 9.63 -14.55
N ARG A 437 15.54 8.82 -14.76
CA ARG A 437 15.47 7.61 -15.58
C ARG A 437 15.93 6.44 -14.74
N TYR A 438 15.33 5.29 -14.96
CA TYR A 438 15.90 4.09 -14.40
C TYR A 438 15.89 2.95 -15.42
N LEU A 439 16.93 2.14 -15.33
CA LEU A 439 16.99 0.83 -15.95
C LEU A 439 16.91 -0.22 -14.85
N ARG A 440 15.90 -1.08 -14.92
CA ARG A 440 15.68 -2.16 -13.95
C ARG A 440 15.72 -3.51 -14.63
N TYR A 441 16.54 -4.40 -14.11
CA TYR A 441 16.53 -5.81 -14.43
C TYR A 441 15.94 -6.59 -13.28
N ALA A 442 15.05 -7.57 -13.56
CA ALA A 442 14.53 -8.51 -12.59
C ALA A 442 14.57 -9.92 -13.14
N ALA A 443 15.02 -10.85 -12.33
CA ALA A 443 14.98 -12.28 -12.58
C ALA A 443 14.25 -12.96 -11.43
N GLU A 444 13.16 -13.65 -11.73
CA GLU A 444 12.37 -14.40 -10.74
C GLU A 444 12.24 -15.85 -11.20
N GLY A 445 12.34 -16.79 -10.27
CA GLY A 445 12.25 -18.20 -10.61
C GLY A 445 11.65 -19.03 -9.50
N GLU A 446 11.01 -20.11 -9.89
CA GLU A 446 10.51 -21.14 -9.02
C GLU A 446 10.99 -22.50 -9.50
N MET A 447 11.52 -23.27 -8.57
CA MET A 447 11.91 -24.66 -8.76
C MET A 447 11.04 -25.54 -7.89
N ARG A 448 10.51 -26.63 -8.47
CA ARG A 448 9.73 -27.64 -7.75
C ARG A 448 10.33 -29.02 -8.02
N TYR A 449 10.79 -29.67 -6.98
CA TYR A 449 11.36 -31.02 -7.08
C TYR A 449 10.87 -31.88 -5.91
N GLY A 450 9.93 -32.76 -6.20
CA GLY A 450 9.29 -33.61 -5.19
C GLY A 450 8.67 -32.78 -4.06
N VAL A 451 9.18 -32.96 -2.85
CA VAL A 451 8.74 -32.27 -1.64
C VAL A 451 9.33 -30.85 -1.47
N PHE A 452 10.30 -30.51 -2.29
CA PHE A 452 11.05 -29.25 -2.19
C PHE A 452 10.55 -28.24 -3.22
N THR A 453 10.30 -27.00 -2.77
CA THR A 453 10.01 -25.84 -3.63
C THR A 453 10.96 -24.71 -3.25
N MET A 454 11.54 -24.07 -4.24
CA MET A 454 12.42 -22.91 -4.05
C MET A 454 11.94 -21.76 -4.95
N THR A 455 11.60 -20.63 -4.34
CA THR A 455 11.36 -19.38 -5.09
C THR A 455 12.56 -18.47 -4.91
N MET A 456 13.06 -17.91 -6.00
CA MET A 456 14.21 -16.98 -6.00
C MET A 456 13.84 -15.72 -6.77
N GLY A 457 14.38 -14.60 -6.35
CA GLY A 457 14.26 -13.32 -7.03
C GLY A 457 15.55 -12.53 -6.93
N PHE A 458 15.94 -11.92 -8.03
CA PHE A 458 17.03 -10.96 -8.10
C PHE A 458 16.55 -9.71 -8.82
N HIS A 459 16.81 -8.55 -8.25
CA HIS A 459 16.51 -7.25 -8.83
C HIS A 459 17.76 -6.39 -8.82
N ALA A 460 18.05 -5.74 -9.92
CA ALA A 460 19.10 -4.72 -10.02
C ALA A 460 18.51 -3.48 -10.70
N GLN A 461 18.86 -2.31 -10.23
CA GLN A 461 18.36 -1.05 -10.75
C GLN A 461 19.51 -0.03 -10.81
N CYS A 462 19.59 0.68 -11.94
CA CYS A 462 20.42 1.86 -12.10
C CYS A 462 19.51 3.08 -12.22
N LEU A 463 19.75 4.10 -11.41
CA LEU A 463 19.02 5.36 -11.39
C LEU A 463 19.91 6.48 -11.90
N ASP A 464 19.39 7.30 -12.79
CA ASP A 464 20.03 8.50 -13.32
C ASP A 464 19.10 9.68 -13.06
N TYR A 465 19.57 10.65 -12.29
CA TYR A 465 18.82 11.84 -11.90
C TYR A 465 19.38 13.07 -12.62
N ASP A 466 18.49 13.89 -13.17
CA ASP A 466 18.79 15.17 -13.78
C ASP A 466 17.91 16.25 -13.09
N GLY A 467 18.57 17.20 -12.38
CA GLY A 467 17.87 18.25 -11.64
C GLY A 467 18.80 19.08 -10.78
N GLN A 468 18.30 20.19 -10.27
CA GLN A 468 19.02 21.01 -9.30
C GLN A 468 19.08 20.28 -7.94
N ASN A 469 20.15 20.40 -7.21
CA ASN A 469 20.36 19.80 -5.87
C ASN A 469 20.45 18.26 -5.83
N VAL A 470 20.95 17.62 -6.87
CA VAL A 470 21.19 16.17 -6.88
C VAL A 470 22.66 15.90 -6.56
N SER A 471 22.91 15.11 -5.53
CA SER A 471 24.27 14.71 -5.12
C SER A 471 24.74 13.41 -5.74
N SER A 472 23.99 12.80 -6.67
CA SER A 472 24.34 11.46 -7.11
C SER A 472 24.58 11.32 -8.60
N ASP A 473 25.76 10.93 -8.92
CA ASP A 473 26.06 10.12 -10.08
C ASP A 473 25.24 8.82 -10.07
N ASN A 474 25.18 8.15 -11.22
CA ASN A 474 24.45 6.88 -11.42
C ASN A 474 24.43 5.98 -10.18
N ALA A 475 23.25 5.77 -9.62
CA ALA A 475 23.05 5.01 -8.39
C ALA A 475 22.60 3.58 -8.71
N TRP A 476 23.43 2.61 -8.32
CA TRP A 476 23.08 1.19 -8.43
C TRP A 476 22.48 0.69 -7.12
N SER A 477 21.37 -0.05 -7.23
CA SER A 477 20.80 -0.82 -6.13
C SER A 477 20.47 -2.23 -6.60
N TYR A 478 20.50 -3.20 -5.68
CA TYR A 478 20.17 -4.57 -5.97
C TYR A 478 19.57 -5.26 -4.74
N SER A 479 18.74 -6.27 -5.01
CA SER A 479 18.17 -7.10 -3.97
C SER A 479 18.11 -8.56 -4.41
N PHE A 480 18.19 -9.45 -3.43
CA PHE A 480 18.09 -10.89 -3.63
C PHE A 480 17.09 -11.46 -2.64
N LYS A 481 16.19 -12.32 -3.11
CA LYS A 481 15.21 -13.03 -2.29
C LYS A 481 15.31 -14.53 -2.55
N ALA A 482 15.29 -15.31 -1.46
CA ALA A 482 15.19 -16.75 -1.53
C ALA A 482 14.12 -17.25 -0.55
N ARG A 483 13.27 -18.14 -1.02
CA ARG A 483 12.21 -18.77 -0.22
C ARG A 483 12.22 -20.28 -0.47
N PRO A 484 13.10 -21.04 0.18
CA PRO A 484 13.01 -22.49 0.19
C PRO A 484 11.84 -22.95 1.08
N GLN A 485 11.14 -23.97 0.60
CA GLN A 485 10.05 -24.63 1.30
C GLN A 485 10.18 -26.14 1.13
N ILE A 486 9.94 -26.90 2.19
CA ILE A 486 9.91 -28.34 2.15
C ILE A 486 8.62 -28.86 2.79
N LYS A 487 7.97 -29.79 2.09
CA LYS A 487 6.85 -30.56 2.64
C LYS A 487 7.37 -31.85 3.22
N LEU A 488 7.15 -32.04 4.51
CA LEU A 488 7.57 -33.22 5.25
C LEU A 488 6.39 -34.19 5.41
N PRO A 489 6.64 -35.48 5.77
CA PRO A 489 5.59 -36.40 6.13
C PRO A 489 4.68 -35.85 7.22
N HIS A 490 3.46 -36.42 7.32
CA HIS A 490 2.43 -36.01 8.27
C HIS A 490 2.03 -34.51 8.14
N ASP A 491 1.99 -34.00 6.91
CA ASP A 491 1.47 -32.66 6.56
C ASP A 491 2.18 -31.48 7.23
N TRP A 492 3.46 -31.64 7.54
CA TRP A 492 4.31 -30.53 7.93
C TRP A 492 4.83 -29.76 6.69
N THR A 493 4.81 -28.46 6.79
CA THR A 493 5.46 -27.57 5.81
C THR A 493 6.40 -26.63 6.54
N LEU A 494 7.68 -26.68 6.17
CA LEU A 494 8.70 -25.77 6.66
C LEU A 494 9.09 -24.82 5.54
N ALA A 495 9.20 -23.54 5.84
CA ALA A 495 9.63 -22.53 4.89
C ALA A 495 10.49 -21.48 5.57
N THR A 496 11.43 -20.91 4.84
CA THR A 496 12.19 -19.75 5.30
C THR A 496 12.21 -18.67 4.21
N VAL A 497 12.39 -17.43 4.60
CA VAL A 497 12.54 -16.29 3.69
C VAL A 497 13.83 -15.57 4.05
N LEU A 498 14.70 -15.47 3.06
CA LEU A 498 15.90 -14.64 3.10
C LEU A 498 15.70 -13.52 2.09
N LEU A 499 15.80 -12.28 2.55
CA LEU A 499 15.74 -11.09 1.70
C LEU A 499 16.97 -10.23 2.00
N TYR A 500 17.86 -10.15 1.06
CA TYR A 500 18.98 -9.21 1.10
C TYR A 500 18.65 -8.02 0.20
N THR A 501 18.69 -6.83 0.77
CA THR A 501 18.61 -5.57 0.03
C THR A 501 19.97 -4.92 0.12
N GLY A 502 20.62 -4.70 -1.02
CA GLY A 502 21.85 -3.94 -1.12
C GLY A 502 21.61 -2.47 -0.79
N ARG A 503 22.65 -1.67 -0.85
CA ARG A 503 22.50 -0.23 -0.71
C ARG A 503 21.50 0.29 -1.74
N GLU A 504 20.42 0.94 -1.27
CA GLU A 504 19.44 1.60 -2.13
C GLU A 504 19.73 3.10 -2.15
N THR A 505 20.04 3.62 -3.33
CA THR A 505 20.26 5.04 -3.53
C THR A 505 19.02 5.67 -4.12
N HIS A 506 18.53 6.70 -3.47
CA HIS A 506 17.46 7.58 -3.91
C HIS A 506 18.06 8.97 -4.18
N ARG A 507 17.27 9.86 -4.73
CA ARG A 507 17.73 11.19 -5.13
C ARG A 507 18.48 11.96 -4.04
N TYR A 508 17.95 11.98 -2.81
CA TYR A 508 18.48 12.76 -1.69
C TYR A 508 19.03 11.90 -0.56
N TYR A 509 18.76 10.61 -0.57
CA TYR A 509 19.17 9.72 0.51
C TYR A 509 19.55 8.34 -0.02
N TYR A 510 20.28 7.61 0.77
CA TYR A 510 20.48 6.19 0.57
C TYR A 510 20.18 5.39 1.84
N ASN A 511 19.69 4.18 1.64
CA ASN A 511 19.54 3.18 2.68
C ASN A 511 20.74 2.24 2.64
N GLN A 512 21.28 1.91 3.82
CA GLN A 512 22.32 0.90 3.91
C GLN A 512 21.74 -0.48 3.60
N SER A 513 22.60 -1.42 3.19
CA SER A 513 22.22 -2.80 2.96
C SER A 513 21.60 -3.44 4.19
N ASN A 514 20.61 -4.29 3.96
CA ASN A 514 19.86 -4.96 5.00
C ASN A 514 19.66 -6.44 4.64
N LEU A 515 19.69 -7.32 5.65
CA LEU A 515 19.39 -8.75 5.52
C LEU A 515 18.25 -9.10 6.47
N TYR A 516 17.10 -9.43 5.90
CA TYR A 516 15.95 -9.95 6.62
C TYR A 516 15.91 -11.47 6.53
N TRP A 517 15.67 -12.12 7.66
CA TRP A 517 15.53 -13.57 7.73
C TRP A 517 14.34 -13.96 8.62
N SER A 518 13.47 -14.83 8.10
CA SER A 518 12.33 -15.37 8.82
C SER A 518 12.15 -16.87 8.56
N PHE A 519 11.52 -17.56 9.51
CA PHE A 519 11.26 -19.00 9.42
C PHE A 519 9.79 -19.28 9.77
N ARG A 520 9.17 -20.22 9.05
CA ARG A 520 7.78 -20.63 9.25
C ARG A 520 7.67 -22.16 9.27
N ALA A 521 6.93 -22.66 10.25
CA ALA A 521 6.47 -24.04 10.31
C ALA A 521 4.94 -24.08 10.33
N VAL A 522 4.36 -24.96 9.53
CA VAL A 522 2.90 -25.17 9.46
C VAL A 522 2.63 -26.67 9.57
N LYS A 523 1.68 -27.03 10.42
CA LYS A 523 1.12 -28.37 10.53
C LYS A 523 -0.34 -28.33 10.11
N GLN A 524 -0.70 -29.06 9.05
CA GLN A 524 -2.08 -29.24 8.64
C GLN A 524 -2.68 -30.44 9.38
N LEU A 525 -3.90 -30.30 9.90
CA LEU A 525 -4.66 -31.29 10.65
C LEU A 525 -6.11 -31.24 10.15
N ASP A 526 -6.46 -31.97 9.09
CA ASP A 526 -7.78 -31.91 8.45
C ASP A 526 -8.31 -30.45 8.29
N SER A 527 -9.32 -30.10 9.07
CA SER A 527 -9.92 -28.76 9.10
C SER A 527 -9.09 -27.71 9.86
N TRP A 528 -8.02 -28.12 10.57
CA TRP A 528 -7.17 -27.21 11.34
C TRP A 528 -5.80 -27.03 10.71
N ALA A 529 -5.23 -25.84 10.86
CA ALA A 529 -3.80 -25.63 10.63
C ALA A 529 -3.19 -24.91 11.84
N LEU A 530 -2.07 -25.47 12.32
CA LEU A 530 -1.25 -24.85 13.35
C LEU A 530 -0.01 -24.27 12.70
N TYR A 531 0.42 -23.10 13.13
CA TYR A 531 1.63 -22.47 12.58
C TYR A 531 2.42 -21.76 13.66
N ALA A 532 3.74 -21.76 13.42
CA ALA A 532 4.70 -20.96 14.14
C ALA A 532 5.54 -20.19 13.12
N PHE A 533 5.76 -18.91 13.36
CA PHE A 533 6.52 -18.04 12.49
C PHE A 533 7.46 -17.19 13.33
N VAL A 534 8.77 -17.31 13.06
CA VAL A 534 9.78 -16.43 13.65
C VAL A 534 10.09 -15.34 12.63
N GLN A 535 9.72 -14.13 12.97
CA GLN A 535 9.91 -12.96 12.12
C GLN A 535 11.24 -12.29 12.46
N ASP A 536 11.94 -11.83 11.43
CA ASP A 536 13.11 -10.96 11.51
C ASP A 536 14.17 -11.46 12.53
N ILE A 537 14.65 -12.67 12.30
CA ILE A 537 15.58 -13.38 13.22
C ILE A 537 16.85 -12.55 13.48
N LEU A 538 17.32 -11.80 12.49
CA LEU A 538 18.54 -11.02 12.55
C LEU A 538 18.34 -9.63 13.16
N GLN A 539 17.13 -9.07 13.03
CA GLN A 539 16.75 -7.72 13.51
C GLN A 539 17.81 -6.67 13.17
N PRO A 540 18.12 -6.46 11.89
CA PRO A 540 19.20 -5.55 11.51
C PRO A 540 18.81 -4.09 11.76
N ASP A 541 19.78 -3.30 12.18
CA ASP A 541 19.67 -1.85 12.23
C ASP A 541 19.43 -1.29 10.82
N GLN A 542 18.53 -0.33 10.71
CA GLN A 542 18.24 0.36 9.45
C GLN A 542 18.93 1.72 9.46
N LYS A 543 19.92 1.88 8.57
CA LYS A 543 20.64 3.14 8.45
C LYS A 543 20.24 3.83 7.14
N GLN A 544 19.77 5.07 7.28
CA GLN A 544 19.49 5.98 6.18
C GLN A 544 20.42 7.19 6.25
N MET A 545 20.90 7.66 5.13
CA MET A 545 21.69 8.87 5.04
C MET A 545 21.09 9.81 4.01
N LEU A 546 20.80 11.02 4.43
CA LEU A 546 20.29 12.12 3.62
C LEU A 546 21.41 13.16 3.50
N THR A 547 21.76 13.54 2.28
CA THR A 547 22.76 14.59 2.03
C THR A 547 22.16 15.65 1.10
N ASN A 548 22.24 16.90 1.47
CA ASN A 548 21.98 18.06 0.63
C ASN A 548 23.16 19.02 0.67
N THR A 549 23.06 20.19 0.04
CA THR A 549 24.14 21.17 -0.06
C THR A 549 24.66 21.65 1.30
N ASP A 550 23.80 21.70 2.32
CA ASP A 550 24.07 22.41 3.57
C ASP A 550 24.21 21.47 4.77
N GLN A 551 23.78 20.22 4.63
CA GLN A 551 23.78 19.27 5.76
C GLN A 551 23.81 17.81 5.30
N THR A 552 24.38 16.97 6.17
CA THR A 552 24.28 15.51 6.06
C THR A 552 23.57 14.97 7.31
N THR A 553 22.48 14.27 7.11
CA THR A 553 21.70 13.64 8.20
C THR A 553 21.81 12.13 8.10
N THR A 554 22.30 11.49 9.15
CA THR A 554 22.30 10.03 9.32
C THR A 554 21.22 9.65 10.29
N THR A 555 20.32 8.76 9.88
CA THR A 555 19.28 8.17 10.73
C THR A 555 19.59 6.70 10.94
N LEU A 556 19.73 6.28 12.18
CA LEU A 556 19.85 4.88 12.59
C LEU A 556 18.55 4.49 13.30
N THR A 557 17.82 3.51 12.76
CA THR A 557 16.58 3.02 13.34
C THR A 557 16.78 1.57 13.78
N ARG A 558 16.44 1.27 15.03
CA ARG A 558 16.47 -0.07 15.63
C ARG A 558 15.04 -0.52 15.94
N PRO A 559 14.33 -1.07 14.95
CA PRO A 559 12.96 -1.54 15.17
C PRO A 559 12.99 -2.85 15.95
N ASN A 560 12.16 -2.98 16.98
CA ASN A 560 11.96 -4.26 17.65
C ASN A 560 10.98 -5.14 16.85
N THR A 561 11.44 -5.64 15.70
CA THR A 561 10.63 -6.43 14.77
C THR A 561 10.73 -7.94 14.99
N ARG A 562 11.75 -8.39 15.77
CA ARG A 562 11.91 -9.82 16.09
C ARG A 562 10.76 -10.29 16.95
N CYS A 563 10.00 -11.27 16.45
CA CYS A 563 8.94 -11.87 17.22
C CYS A 563 8.68 -13.33 16.80
N LEU A 564 8.18 -14.11 17.76
CA LEU A 564 7.57 -15.41 17.51
C LEU A 564 6.06 -15.18 17.42
N ILE A 565 5.47 -15.59 16.30
CA ILE A 565 4.03 -15.62 16.09
C ILE A 565 3.59 -17.08 16.11
N VAL A 566 2.63 -17.39 16.94
CA VAL A 566 1.97 -18.71 16.96
C VAL A 566 0.50 -18.53 16.70
N GLY A 567 -0.13 -19.50 16.06
CA GLY A 567 -1.54 -19.40 15.81
C GLY A 567 -2.14 -20.67 15.25
N CYS A 568 -3.45 -20.64 15.13
CA CYS A 568 -4.23 -21.69 14.52
C CYS A 568 -5.28 -21.10 13.59
N SER A 569 -5.66 -21.87 12.58
CA SER A 569 -6.81 -21.61 11.75
C SER A 569 -7.70 -22.83 11.67
N TYR A 570 -9.00 -22.58 11.54
CA TYR A 570 -10.03 -23.58 11.35
C TYR A 570 -10.82 -23.24 10.10
N THR A 571 -11.09 -24.25 9.26
CA THR A 571 -11.93 -24.11 8.05
C THR A 571 -13.01 -25.19 8.06
N PHE A 572 -14.25 -24.86 7.69
CA PHE A 572 -15.38 -25.77 7.63
C PHE A 572 -16.12 -25.65 6.31
#